data_7166add44723e9f7d575adce4441b2e2
#
_entry.id   7166add44723e9f7d575adce4441b2e2
#
_cell.length_a   1.000
_cell.length_b   1.000
_cell.length_c   1.000
_cell.angle_alpha   90.00
_cell.angle_beta   90.00
_cell.angle_gamma   90.00
#
_symmetry.space_group_name_H-M   'P 1'
#
loop_
_entity.id
_entity.type
_entity.pdbx_description
1 polymer ?
#
loop_
_entity_poly.entity_id
_entity_poly.type
_entity_poly.pdbx_seq_one_letter_code
_entity_poly.pdbx_strand_id
1 'polypeptide(L)'
;MCFWFAGSAFRYIFPFVFCDHVFELFLYTLRILRAFSRFILHFPHCFCIIQIRNPEYLIVYLALSTPQRKTKHSTYNNMKEGDFLMKYGHFDDVHQEYVITTPKTPLPWINYLGCNEFFSLISNTCGGYTFYKDAKLLRLTRYRYNNVPADINGKYLYIKDGDTVWNPGWQPTKTELDSYECRHGIGYSRFTSSKNGVKASVLSFVPLNDNCEISQLTLTNGSSEDKKLSVFSYVEWCLWNADDDMKNFQRNLSTGEVEVQDSTIYHKTEYRERRNHYAIYSVNTKIDGFDTSRDAFLGAYRGADSPEAVENGKCTNSMASGWSPIASHQINVDLAAGETKTFIFVLGYIENPEDEKWESYGVINKTRAKEMLAKYQTDAQVEEAFAALQAYWKQLLARYTVASADEKVNRMVNTWNQYQCMVTFNMSRSASYYESGIGRGMGFRDSCQD
;
A
#
# COMPACT_ATOMS: atom_id res chain seq x y z
N MET A 1 24.80 -8.58 -22.12
CA MET A 1 25.74 -8.29 -21.04
C MET A 1 24.92 -8.02 -19.79
N CYS A 2 24.81 -9.01 -18.91
CA CYS A 2 24.03 -8.86 -17.68
C CYS A 2 25.00 -8.71 -16.50
N PHE A 3 24.82 -7.66 -15.71
CA PHE A 3 25.58 -7.46 -14.48
C PHE A 3 24.70 -7.88 -13.29
N TRP A 4 25.21 -8.79 -12.48
CA TRP A 4 24.57 -9.17 -11.22
C TRP A 4 25.48 -8.80 -10.06
N PHE A 5 24.95 -8.07 -9.09
CA PHE A 5 25.62 -7.80 -7.82
C PHE A 5 25.04 -8.74 -6.75
N ALA A 6 25.86 -9.64 -6.24
CA ALA A 6 25.51 -10.40 -5.06
C ALA A 6 26.76 -10.59 -4.19
N GLY A 7 26.83 -9.89 -3.08
CA GLY A 7 27.93 -9.99 -2.13
C GLY A 7 29.28 -9.52 -2.71
N SER A 8 30.38 -10.09 -2.24
CA SER A 8 31.75 -9.76 -2.63
C SER A 8 32.23 -10.44 -3.91
N ALA A 9 31.35 -11.00 -4.75
CA ALA A 9 31.73 -11.69 -5.98
C ALA A 9 31.01 -11.12 -7.20
N PHE A 10 31.75 -10.78 -8.25
CA PHE A 10 31.22 -10.38 -9.55
C PHE A 10 31.17 -11.61 -10.47
N ARG A 11 30.02 -11.86 -11.11
CA ARG A 11 29.87 -12.89 -12.14
C ARG A 11 29.67 -12.23 -13.49
N TYR A 12 30.51 -12.57 -14.47
CA TYR A 12 30.31 -12.19 -15.85
C TYR A 12 29.90 -13.42 -16.65
N ILE A 13 28.72 -13.40 -17.27
CA ILE A 13 28.24 -14.44 -18.18
C ILE A 13 28.27 -13.86 -19.58
N PHE A 14 29.08 -14.44 -20.45
CA PHE A 14 29.11 -14.13 -21.87
C PHE A 14 28.51 -15.30 -22.64
N PRO A 15 27.30 -15.16 -23.20
CA PRO A 15 26.80 -16.14 -24.15
C PRO A 15 27.48 -15.93 -25.51
N PHE A 16 28.17 -16.94 -26.01
CA PHE A 16 28.68 -16.99 -27.37
C PHE A 16 27.81 -17.94 -28.20
N VAL A 17 27.23 -17.43 -29.27
CA VAL A 17 26.61 -18.26 -30.30
C VAL A 17 27.70 -18.69 -31.26
N PHE A 18 27.86 -20.00 -31.50
CA PHE A 18 28.81 -20.54 -32.45
C PHE A 18 28.49 -20.02 -33.86
N CYS A 19 29.44 -19.28 -34.44
CA CYS A 19 29.46 -18.99 -35.85
C CYS A 19 30.87 -19.35 -36.36
N ASP A 20 30.97 -19.89 -37.58
CA ASP A 20 32.07 -20.64 -38.20
C ASP A 20 33.51 -20.06 -38.26
N HIS A 21 33.96 -19.18 -37.36
CA HIS A 21 35.29 -18.61 -37.33
C HIS A 21 36.01 -18.85 -36.01
N VAL A 22 36.47 -20.09 -35.79
CA VAL A 22 37.28 -20.50 -34.61
C VAL A 22 38.55 -19.64 -34.39
N PHE A 23 39.10 -19.08 -35.44
CA PHE A 23 40.34 -18.30 -35.39
C PHE A 23 40.13 -16.86 -34.87
N GLU A 24 39.06 -16.23 -35.26
CA GLU A 24 38.66 -14.91 -34.74
C GLU A 24 38.30 -14.96 -33.25
N LEU A 25 37.67 -16.03 -32.81
CA LEU A 25 37.33 -16.29 -31.42
C LEU A 25 38.57 -16.43 -30.54
N PHE A 26 39.60 -17.13 -31.04
CA PHE A 26 40.88 -17.32 -30.35
C PHE A 26 41.65 -15.98 -30.19
N LEU A 27 41.67 -15.15 -31.23
CA LEU A 27 42.29 -13.83 -31.17
C LEU A 27 41.53 -12.85 -30.24
N TYR A 28 40.20 -12.94 -30.21
CA TYR A 28 39.37 -12.14 -29.33
C TYR A 28 39.55 -12.55 -27.87
N THR A 29 39.65 -13.86 -27.59
CA THR A 29 39.93 -14.40 -26.25
C THR A 29 41.32 -13.98 -25.75
N LEU A 30 42.34 -13.99 -26.62
CA LEU A 30 43.69 -13.51 -26.30
C LEU A 30 43.72 -11.99 -26.01
N ARG A 31 42.95 -11.19 -26.72
CA ARG A 31 42.82 -9.74 -26.45
C ARG A 31 42.14 -9.47 -25.11
N ILE A 32 41.10 -10.23 -24.78
CA ILE A 32 40.45 -10.16 -23.47
C ILE A 32 41.43 -10.58 -22.36
N LEU A 33 42.11 -11.69 -22.49
CA LEU A 33 43.09 -12.16 -21.52
C LEU A 33 44.25 -11.15 -21.35
N ARG A 34 44.69 -10.46 -22.41
CA ARG A 34 45.73 -9.43 -22.36
C ARG A 34 45.22 -8.13 -21.69
N ALA A 35 43.94 -7.77 -21.89
CA ALA A 35 43.34 -6.66 -21.17
C ALA A 35 43.17 -7.00 -19.68
N PHE A 36 42.76 -8.24 -19.38
CA PHE A 36 42.64 -8.74 -18.01
C PHE A 36 43.98 -8.85 -17.28
N SER A 37 45.04 -9.28 -17.96
CA SER A 37 46.40 -9.34 -17.35
C SER A 37 46.92 -7.95 -16.95
N ARG A 38 46.58 -6.90 -17.72
CA ARG A 38 46.88 -5.51 -17.34
C ARG A 38 46.05 -5.02 -16.17
N PHE A 39 44.81 -5.50 -16.02
CA PHE A 39 43.92 -5.18 -14.89
C PHE A 39 44.37 -5.89 -13.60
N ILE A 40 44.81 -7.15 -13.70
CA ILE A 40 45.32 -7.96 -12.58
C ILE A 40 46.62 -7.39 -12.00
N LEU A 41 47.51 -6.84 -12.85
CA LEU A 41 48.75 -6.21 -12.41
C LEU A 41 48.54 -4.96 -11.54
N HIS A 42 47.39 -4.33 -11.59
CA HIS A 42 47.02 -3.19 -10.74
C HIS A 42 46.34 -3.59 -9.43
N PHE A 43 45.94 -4.86 -9.27
CA PHE A 43 45.25 -5.37 -8.08
C PHE A 43 45.86 -6.71 -7.63
N PRO A 44 46.90 -6.69 -6.78
CA PRO A 44 47.69 -7.88 -6.42
C PRO A 44 46.95 -8.96 -5.63
N HIS A 45 45.67 -8.80 -5.35
CA HIS A 45 44.84 -9.75 -4.58
C HIS A 45 43.66 -10.33 -5.37
N CYS A 46 43.66 -10.25 -6.71
CA CYS A 46 42.63 -10.84 -7.54
C CYS A 46 43.07 -12.23 -8.05
N PHE A 47 42.29 -13.27 -7.68
CA PHE A 47 42.42 -14.60 -8.29
C PHE A 47 41.31 -14.79 -9.31
N CYS A 48 41.70 -15.19 -10.53
CA CYS A 48 40.75 -15.53 -11.59
C CYS A 48 40.66 -17.07 -11.69
N ILE A 49 39.50 -17.62 -11.46
CA ILE A 49 39.22 -19.04 -11.69
C ILE A 49 38.38 -19.15 -12.96
N ILE A 50 38.96 -19.77 -13.98
CA ILE A 50 38.26 -20.05 -15.24
C ILE A 50 37.85 -21.49 -15.21
N GLN A 51 36.54 -21.72 -15.25
CA GLN A 51 35.97 -23.07 -15.32
C GLN A 51 35.10 -23.20 -16.58
N ILE A 52 35.49 -24.07 -17.48
CA ILE A 52 34.74 -24.41 -18.68
C ILE A 52 33.86 -25.62 -18.32
N ARG A 53 32.55 -25.41 -18.21
CA ARG A 53 31.58 -26.46 -17.86
C ARG A 53 30.83 -27.02 -19.06
N ASN A 54 30.79 -26.25 -20.15
CA ASN A 54 30.14 -26.66 -21.40
C ASN A 54 30.83 -25.91 -22.54
N PRO A 55 31.11 -26.55 -23.71
CA PRO A 55 31.75 -25.88 -24.85
C PRO A 55 30.96 -24.67 -25.38
N GLU A 56 29.71 -24.50 -25.01
CA GLU A 56 28.87 -23.37 -25.43
C GLU A 56 28.94 -22.15 -24.49
N TYR A 57 29.52 -22.27 -23.26
CA TYR A 57 29.54 -21.18 -22.31
C TYR A 57 30.86 -21.06 -21.56
N LEU A 58 31.46 -19.88 -21.60
CA LEU A 58 32.65 -19.52 -20.79
C LEU A 58 32.18 -18.76 -19.54
N ILE A 59 32.30 -19.37 -18.36
CA ILE A 59 31.99 -18.71 -17.08
C ILE A 59 33.32 -18.32 -16.40
N VAL A 60 33.53 -17.01 -16.23
CA VAL A 60 34.66 -16.45 -15.54
C VAL A 60 34.27 -15.98 -14.15
N TYR A 61 34.82 -16.59 -13.12
CA TYR A 61 34.66 -16.17 -11.74
C TYR A 61 35.83 -15.29 -11.31
N LEU A 62 35.57 -14.06 -10.93
CA LEU A 62 36.50 -13.17 -10.26
C LEU A 62 36.18 -13.15 -8.76
N ALA A 63 37.03 -13.78 -7.97
CA ALA A 63 36.95 -13.66 -6.51
C ALA A 63 37.94 -12.59 -6.05
N LEU A 64 37.46 -11.52 -5.47
CA LEU A 64 38.27 -10.51 -4.80
C LEU A 64 38.48 -10.96 -3.35
N SER A 65 39.67 -11.39 -2.99
CA SER A 65 40.02 -11.55 -1.59
C SER A 65 40.36 -10.16 -1.02
N THR A 66 39.44 -9.57 -0.28
CA THR A 66 39.77 -8.43 0.57
C THR A 66 40.70 -8.90 1.67
N PRO A 67 41.88 -8.23 1.89
CA PRO A 67 42.67 -8.53 3.06
C PRO A 67 41.82 -8.30 4.29
N GLN A 68 41.67 -9.32 5.11
CA GLN A 68 41.01 -9.17 6.43
C GLN A 68 41.81 -8.10 7.20
N ARG A 69 41.31 -6.88 7.18
CA ARG A 69 41.71 -5.90 8.18
C ARG A 69 41.36 -6.53 9.54
N LYS A 70 42.37 -6.86 10.33
CA LYS A 70 42.19 -7.16 11.75
C LYS A 70 41.59 -5.91 12.42
N THR A 71 40.30 -5.74 12.30
CA THR A 71 39.55 -4.82 13.14
C THR A 71 39.56 -5.43 14.53
N LYS A 72 40.02 -4.67 15.50
CA LYS A 72 39.97 -5.00 16.91
C LYS A 72 38.53 -5.52 17.20
N HIS A 73 38.44 -6.74 17.68
CA HIS A 73 37.22 -7.31 18.21
C HIS A 73 36.71 -6.41 19.34
N SER A 74 35.79 -5.55 19.03
CA SER A 74 34.93 -4.86 19.96
C SER A 74 33.69 -5.74 20.14
N THR A 75 33.59 -6.38 21.29
CA THR A 75 32.38 -6.75 22.03
C THR A 75 31.09 -7.16 21.28
N TYR A 76 31.18 -7.96 20.20
CA TYR A 76 29.99 -8.53 19.53
C TYR A 76 29.83 -10.05 19.76
N ASN A 77 30.60 -10.65 20.66
CA ASN A 77 30.63 -12.10 20.85
C ASN A 77 29.84 -12.56 22.07
N ASN A 78 28.56 -12.16 22.22
CA ASN A 78 27.64 -12.84 23.15
C ASN A 78 26.16 -12.75 22.74
N MET A 79 25.85 -12.60 21.47
CA MET A 79 24.48 -12.80 21.00
C MET A 79 24.36 -14.25 20.50
N LYS A 80 23.58 -15.07 21.18
CA LYS A 80 23.16 -16.39 20.72
C LYS A 80 22.43 -16.25 19.39
N GLU A 81 22.57 -17.21 18.51
CA GLU A 81 22.02 -17.29 17.15
C GLU A 81 20.47 -17.17 17.06
N GLY A 82 19.79 -16.78 18.12
CA GLY A 82 18.35 -16.55 18.24
C GLY A 82 17.93 -15.11 18.52
N ASP A 83 18.86 -14.19 18.78
CA ASP A 83 18.54 -12.84 19.27
C ASP A 83 18.61 -11.72 18.21
N PHE A 84 18.46 -11.99 16.93
CA PHE A 84 17.99 -10.99 16.00
C PHE A 84 16.46 -10.86 16.15
N LEU A 85 16.02 -10.37 17.28
CA LEU A 85 14.68 -9.81 17.42
C LEU A 85 14.57 -8.70 16.34
N MET A 86 13.75 -8.96 15.33
CA MET A 86 13.49 -7.95 14.33
C MET A 86 12.83 -6.77 15.04
N LYS A 87 13.54 -5.67 15.12
CA LYS A 87 13.21 -4.49 15.95
C LYS A 87 11.80 -3.92 15.69
N TYR A 88 11.21 -4.20 14.52
CA TYR A 88 9.96 -3.59 14.08
C TYR A 88 8.85 -4.58 13.79
N GLY A 89 9.15 -5.88 13.67
CA GLY A 89 8.14 -6.88 13.34
C GLY A 89 8.73 -8.27 13.05
N HIS A 90 7.88 -9.19 12.64
CA HIS A 90 8.23 -10.58 12.34
C HIS A 90 7.26 -11.19 11.33
N PHE A 91 7.65 -12.32 10.72
CA PHE A 91 6.76 -13.10 9.87
C PHE A 91 5.88 -14.02 10.72
N ASP A 92 4.61 -14.07 10.40
CA ASP A 92 3.65 -15.07 10.88
C ASP A 92 3.38 -16.05 9.72
N ASP A 93 4.06 -17.18 9.74
CA ASP A 93 3.98 -18.18 8.67
C ASP A 93 2.63 -18.91 8.65
N VAL A 94 1.95 -18.99 9.78
CA VAL A 94 0.65 -19.68 9.88
C VAL A 94 -0.42 -18.89 9.12
N HIS A 95 -0.42 -17.57 9.25
CA HIS A 95 -1.38 -16.68 8.60
C HIS A 95 -0.87 -16.08 7.30
N GLN A 96 0.41 -16.31 6.96
CA GLN A 96 1.10 -15.69 5.81
C GLN A 96 1.05 -14.15 5.90
N GLU A 97 1.39 -13.62 7.07
CA GLU A 97 1.41 -12.19 7.36
C GLU A 97 2.80 -11.71 7.76
N TYR A 98 3.07 -10.43 7.51
CA TYR A 98 4.15 -9.72 8.16
C TYR A 98 3.58 -8.83 9.26
N VAL A 99 3.92 -9.12 10.50
CA VAL A 99 3.42 -8.44 11.69
C VAL A 99 4.36 -7.31 12.07
N ILE A 100 3.85 -6.08 12.12
CA ILE A 100 4.57 -4.87 12.48
C ILE A 100 4.10 -4.45 13.87
N THR A 101 5.03 -4.37 14.82
CA THR A 101 4.73 -4.19 16.25
C THR A 101 4.90 -2.74 16.74
N THR A 102 5.29 -1.84 15.84
CA THR A 102 5.42 -0.41 16.15
C THR A 102 5.08 0.44 14.93
N PRO A 103 4.34 1.54 15.08
CA PRO A 103 4.07 2.43 13.95
C PRO A 103 5.32 3.23 13.51
N LYS A 104 6.34 3.31 14.37
CA LYS A 104 7.56 4.12 14.18
C LYS A 104 8.63 3.31 13.44
N THR A 105 8.28 2.78 12.26
CA THR A 105 9.23 2.14 11.35
C THR A 105 10.16 3.17 10.69
N PRO A 106 11.37 2.78 10.23
CA PRO A 106 12.32 3.74 9.61
C PRO A 106 11.76 4.48 8.40
N LEU A 107 10.92 3.79 7.63
CA LEU A 107 10.13 4.30 6.51
C LEU A 107 8.74 3.68 6.60
N PRO A 108 7.70 4.27 5.99
CA PRO A 108 6.42 3.60 5.87
C PRO A 108 6.56 2.23 5.19
N TRP A 109 6.10 1.17 5.81
CA TRP A 109 6.07 -0.16 5.21
C TRP A 109 4.70 -0.40 4.62
N ILE A 110 4.67 -0.69 3.33
CA ILE A 110 3.44 -0.68 2.53
C ILE A 110 3.01 -2.08 2.12
N ASN A 111 1.70 -2.24 1.96
CA ASN A 111 1.07 -3.34 1.29
C ASN A 111 0.27 -2.83 0.09
N TYR A 112 0.09 -3.68 -0.90
CA TYR A 112 -0.72 -3.41 -2.08
C TYR A 112 -1.98 -4.26 -2.02
N LEU A 113 -3.13 -3.64 -2.21
CA LEU A 113 -4.43 -4.29 -2.19
C LEU A 113 -5.00 -4.30 -3.61
N GLY A 114 -5.71 -5.37 -3.95
CA GLY A 114 -6.31 -5.53 -5.28
C GLY A 114 -5.52 -6.47 -6.18
N CYS A 115 -6.23 -7.08 -7.13
CA CYS A 115 -5.66 -8.06 -8.04
C CYS A 115 -6.23 -7.99 -9.47
N ASN A 116 -7.26 -7.18 -9.74
CA ASN A 116 -7.91 -7.05 -11.04
C ASN A 116 -7.77 -5.63 -11.61
N GLU A 117 -8.71 -4.75 -11.32
CA GLU A 117 -8.77 -3.41 -11.91
C GLU A 117 -8.76 -2.29 -10.86
N PHE A 118 -9.13 -2.60 -9.62
CA PHE A 118 -9.18 -1.64 -8.53
C PHE A 118 -8.06 -1.94 -7.54
N PHE A 119 -7.27 -0.92 -7.23
CA PHE A 119 -6.05 -1.06 -6.46
C PHE A 119 -5.93 0.00 -5.38
N SER A 120 -5.28 -0.38 -4.29
CA SER A 120 -4.95 0.52 -3.19
C SER A 120 -3.56 0.22 -2.65
N LEU A 121 -2.86 1.27 -2.26
CA LEU A 121 -1.64 1.18 -1.48
C LEU A 121 -1.97 1.61 -0.05
N ILE A 122 -1.47 0.86 0.92
CA ILE A 122 -1.68 1.16 2.32
C ILE A 122 -0.38 0.94 3.11
N SER A 123 0.03 1.96 3.87
CA SER A 123 1.18 1.85 4.77
C SER A 123 0.79 1.28 6.12
N ASN A 124 1.79 0.91 6.91
CA ASN A 124 1.59 0.49 8.31
C ASN A 124 0.94 1.59 9.19
N THR A 125 0.84 2.82 8.71
CA THR A 125 0.17 3.92 9.42
C THR A 125 -1.05 4.47 8.67
N CYS A 126 -1.66 3.67 7.77
CA CYS A 126 -2.83 4.01 6.95
C CYS A 126 -2.59 5.12 5.91
N GLY A 127 -1.34 5.46 5.60
CA GLY A 127 -1.00 6.29 4.45
C GLY A 127 -1.21 5.54 3.13
N GLY A 128 -1.34 6.26 2.03
CA GLY A 128 -1.48 5.64 0.71
C GLY A 128 -2.56 6.26 -0.15
N TYR A 129 -2.88 5.59 -1.26
CA TYR A 129 -3.87 6.06 -2.21
C TYR A 129 -4.55 4.91 -2.95
N THR A 130 -5.68 5.22 -3.55
CA THR A 130 -6.55 4.26 -4.24
C THR A 130 -6.79 4.72 -5.67
N PHE A 131 -6.82 3.80 -6.63
CA PHE A 131 -7.03 4.09 -8.04
C PHE A 131 -7.74 2.93 -8.77
N TYR A 132 -8.36 3.26 -9.90
CA TYR A 132 -8.95 2.31 -10.83
C TYR A 132 -8.10 2.25 -12.09
N LYS A 133 -7.61 1.08 -12.49
CA LYS A 133 -6.76 0.80 -13.66
C LYS A 133 -5.49 1.66 -13.77
N ASP A 134 -5.63 2.97 -13.83
CA ASP A 134 -4.52 3.91 -14.08
C ASP A 134 -4.30 4.83 -12.87
N ALA A 135 -3.17 4.66 -12.19
CA ALA A 135 -2.79 5.44 -11.02
C ALA A 135 -2.57 6.94 -11.30
N LYS A 136 -2.40 7.33 -12.56
CA LYS A 136 -2.22 8.71 -12.99
C LYS A 136 -3.53 9.40 -13.35
N LEU A 137 -4.39 8.71 -14.13
CA LEU A 137 -5.56 9.31 -14.77
C LEU A 137 -6.89 8.92 -14.11
N LEU A 138 -6.92 7.87 -13.30
CA LEU A 138 -8.12 7.36 -12.62
C LEU A 138 -7.86 7.17 -11.10
N ARG A 139 -7.16 8.13 -10.50
CA ARG A 139 -6.89 8.14 -9.05
C ARG A 139 -8.08 8.68 -8.30
N LEU A 140 -8.51 7.94 -7.27
CA LEU A 140 -9.64 8.33 -6.42
C LEU A 140 -9.18 9.24 -5.28
N THR A 141 -8.17 8.82 -4.53
CA THR A 141 -7.73 9.53 -3.33
C THR A 141 -6.42 10.28 -3.57
N ARG A 142 -6.30 11.42 -2.92
CA ARG A 142 -5.12 12.27 -3.04
C ARG A 142 -3.92 11.67 -2.32
N TYR A 143 -2.80 11.66 -3.01
CA TYR A 143 -1.49 11.41 -2.44
C TYR A 143 -0.46 12.26 -3.16
N ARG A 144 0.35 12.97 -2.41
CA ARG A 144 1.42 13.81 -2.95
C ARG A 144 2.77 13.25 -2.58
N TYR A 145 3.57 13.01 -3.59
CA TYR A 145 4.96 12.62 -3.41
C TYR A 145 5.77 13.77 -2.81
N ASN A 146 6.90 13.44 -2.18
CA ASN A 146 7.75 14.42 -1.51
C ASN A 146 7.07 15.14 -0.31
N ASN A 147 6.11 14.49 0.32
CA ASN A 147 5.53 14.99 1.55
C ASN A 147 6.55 15.01 2.68
N VAL A 148 6.52 16.04 3.48
CA VAL A 148 7.30 16.17 4.70
C VAL A 148 6.36 16.62 5.84
N PRO A 149 6.21 15.82 6.89
CA PRO A 149 6.73 14.46 7.09
C PRO A 149 6.14 13.46 6.11
N ALA A 150 6.85 12.34 5.90
CA ALA A 150 6.38 11.26 5.03
C ALA A 150 5.09 10.63 5.56
N ASP A 151 4.30 10.04 4.67
CA ASP A 151 3.09 9.27 4.99
C ASP A 151 1.95 10.08 5.64
N ILE A 152 1.77 11.32 5.22
CA ILE A 152 0.75 12.23 5.76
C ILE A 152 -0.56 12.24 4.98
N ASN A 153 -0.64 11.57 3.84
CA ASN A 153 -1.86 11.41 3.07
C ASN A 153 -2.32 9.96 3.15
N GLY A 154 -3.59 9.76 3.46
CA GLY A 154 -4.15 8.42 3.60
C GLY A 154 -5.64 8.42 3.82
N LYS A 155 -6.12 7.28 4.28
CA LYS A 155 -7.52 7.02 4.64
C LYS A 155 -7.58 6.85 6.14
N TYR A 156 -8.13 7.83 6.82
CA TYR A 156 -8.04 7.90 8.26
C TYR A 156 -9.39 7.68 8.94
N LEU A 157 -9.35 7.01 10.07
CA LEU A 157 -10.45 6.89 11.02
C LEU A 157 -9.97 7.51 12.33
N TYR A 158 -10.58 8.62 12.72
CA TYR A 158 -10.33 9.24 14.02
C TYR A 158 -11.31 8.69 15.02
N ILE A 159 -10.85 8.39 16.22
CA ILE A 159 -11.66 7.99 17.35
C ILE A 159 -11.45 9.04 18.43
N LYS A 160 -12.55 9.70 18.83
CA LYS A 160 -12.56 10.68 19.92
C LYS A 160 -13.22 10.05 21.14
N ASP A 161 -12.46 10.01 22.25
CA ASP A 161 -12.90 9.56 23.58
C ASP A 161 -12.63 10.70 24.58
N GLY A 162 -13.67 11.47 24.91
CA GLY A 162 -13.51 12.70 25.66
C GLY A 162 -12.60 13.69 24.92
N ASP A 163 -11.53 14.11 25.58
CA ASP A 163 -10.52 15.01 25.00
C ASP A 163 -9.43 14.29 24.21
N THR A 164 -9.41 12.95 24.26
CA THR A 164 -8.41 12.14 23.55
C THR A 164 -8.86 11.85 22.13
N VAL A 165 -8.05 12.24 21.14
CA VAL A 165 -8.24 11.89 19.73
C VAL A 165 -7.09 10.99 19.30
N TRP A 166 -7.41 9.86 18.67
CA TRP A 166 -6.44 8.89 18.21
C TRP A 166 -6.88 8.16 16.94
N ASN A 167 -5.96 7.48 16.27
CA ASN A 167 -6.22 6.72 15.05
C ASN A 167 -5.71 5.28 15.22
N PRO A 168 -6.43 4.28 14.71
CA PRO A 168 -5.97 2.88 14.76
C PRO A 168 -4.62 2.64 14.09
N GLY A 169 -4.29 3.38 13.03
CA GLY A 169 -2.99 3.36 12.37
C GLY A 169 -1.93 4.28 12.97
N TRP A 170 -2.22 4.95 14.09
CA TRP A 170 -1.36 5.96 14.74
C TRP A 170 -1.31 7.31 14.02
N GLN A 171 -1.04 7.35 12.70
CA GLN A 171 -1.16 8.58 11.93
C GLN A 171 -2.64 8.89 11.63
N PRO A 172 -3.01 10.18 11.42
CA PRO A 172 -2.14 11.36 11.41
C PRO A 172 -1.93 12.02 12.77
N THR A 173 -2.75 11.71 13.80
CA THR A 173 -2.68 12.38 15.12
C THR A 173 -1.39 12.09 15.89
N LYS A 174 -0.79 10.94 15.64
CA LYS A 174 0.42 10.46 16.35
C LYS A 174 0.25 10.37 17.86
N THR A 175 -0.99 10.26 18.33
CA THR A 175 -1.30 10.01 19.73
C THR A 175 -0.70 8.68 20.17
N GLU A 176 0.02 8.65 21.29
CA GLU A 176 0.61 7.42 21.81
C GLU A 176 -0.49 6.42 22.14
N LEU A 177 -0.36 5.21 21.59
CA LEU A 177 -1.30 4.11 21.74
C LEU A 177 -0.87 3.19 22.90
N ASP A 178 -1.82 2.59 23.57
CA ASP A 178 -1.55 1.62 24.63
C ASP A 178 -1.06 0.29 24.04
N SER A 179 -1.54 -0.05 22.85
CA SER A 179 -1.04 -1.15 22.02
C SER A 179 -1.16 -0.82 20.55
N TYR A 180 -0.29 -1.39 19.72
CA TYR A 180 -0.31 -1.25 18.26
C TYR A 180 0.22 -2.51 17.60
N GLU A 181 -0.49 -2.96 16.59
CA GLU A 181 -0.09 -4.02 15.69
C GLU A 181 -0.66 -3.73 14.30
N CYS A 182 0.18 -3.85 13.27
CA CYS A 182 -0.26 -3.87 11.88
C CYS A 182 0.16 -5.19 11.26
N ARG A 183 -0.77 -5.88 10.62
CA ARG A 183 -0.55 -7.12 9.88
C ARG A 183 -0.75 -6.88 8.40
N HIS A 184 0.32 -6.98 7.63
CA HIS A 184 0.26 -7.00 6.17
C HIS A 184 0.17 -8.45 5.70
N GLY A 185 -1.01 -8.84 5.27
CA GLY A 185 -1.28 -10.15 4.69
C GLY A 185 -1.33 -10.10 3.17
N ILE A 186 -1.64 -11.24 2.57
CA ILE A 186 -1.71 -11.38 1.12
C ILE A 186 -3.01 -10.76 0.59
N GLY A 187 -2.90 -9.55 0.03
CA GLY A 187 -4.03 -8.77 -0.49
C GLY A 187 -4.87 -8.05 0.55
N TYR A 188 -4.45 -7.98 1.80
CA TYR A 188 -5.15 -7.26 2.87
C TYR A 188 -4.19 -6.69 3.91
N SER A 189 -4.69 -5.74 4.71
CA SER A 189 -3.98 -5.23 5.88
C SER A 189 -4.94 -5.12 7.06
N ARG A 190 -4.46 -5.45 8.26
CA ARG A 190 -5.21 -5.34 9.51
C ARG A 190 -4.43 -4.51 10.51
N PHE A 191 -5.09 -3.49 11.04
CA PHE A 191 -4.57 -2.65 12.13
C PHE A 191 -5.30 -3.01 13.41
N THR A 192 -4.59 -3.27 14.48
CA THR A 192 -5.18 -3.51 15.79
C THR A 192 -4.46 -2.65 16.81
N SER A 193 -5.17 -1.78 17.47
CA SER A 193 -4.61 -0.87 18.46
C SER A 193 -5.58 -0.60 19.59
N SER A 194 -5.08 -0.08 20.69
CA SER A 194 -5.92 0.29 21.83
C SER A 194 -5.51 1.63 22.42
N LYS A 195 -6.51 2.33 22.97
CA LYS A 195 -6.33 3.55 23.75
C LYS A 195 -7.44 3.68 24.79
N ASN A 196 -7.09 4.05 26.02
CA ASN A 196 -8.03 4.28 27.13
C ASN A 196 -9.05 3.14 27.34
N GLY A 197 -8.62 1.89 27.19
CA GLY A 197 -9.47 0.72 27.33
C GLY A 197 -10.36 0.39 26.12
N VAL A 198 -10.33 1.20 25.06
CA VAL A 198 -11.02 0.91 23.80
C VAL A 198 -10.03 0.26 22.83
N LYS A 199 -10.40 -0.91 22.30
CA LYS A 199 -9.66 -1.60 21.23
C LYS A 199 -10.33 -1.32 19.89
N ALA A 200 -9.55 -0.91 18.90
CA ALA A 200 -9.98 -0.80 17.52
C ALA A 200 -9.24 -1.80 16.63
N SER A 201 -9.96 -2.46 15.74
CA SER A 201 -9.42 -3.27 14.66
C SER A 201 -9.96 -2.79 13.33
N VAL A 202 -9.09 -2.54 12.36
CA VAL A 202 -9.46 -2.15 10.99
C VAL A 202 -8.93 -3.18 10.02
N LEU A 203 -9.82 -3.89 9.33
CA LEU A 203 -9.49 -4.77 8.21
C LEU A 203 -9.70 -4.00 6.90
N SER A 204 -8.66 -3.86 6.09
CA SER A 204 -8.72 -3.21 4.77
C SER A 204 -8.35 -4.20 3.67
N PHE A 205 -9.21 -4.33 2.65
CA PHE A 205 -8.97 -5.17 1.48
C PHE A 205 -9.80 -4.70 0.27
N VAL A 206 -9.44 -5.18 -0.91
CA VAL A 206 -10.21 -5.00 -2.15
C VAL A 206 -10.84 -6.34 -2.52
N PRO A 207 -12.17 -6.45 -2.62
CA PRO A 207 -12.83 -7.68 -3.00
C PRO A 207 -12.58 -8.03 -4.47
N LEU A 208 -12.73 -9.30 -4.85
CA LEU A 208 -12.30 -9.81 -6.16
C LEU A 208 -13.05 -9.21 -7.35
N ASN A 209 -14.34 -8.92 -7.23
CA ASN A 209 -15.20 -8.64 -8.37
C ASN A 209 -15.86 -7.26 -8.33
N ASP A 210 -15.48 -6.41 -7.40
CA ASP A 210 -16.02 -5.06 -7.28
C ASP A 210 -14.90 -4.02 -7.23
N ASN A 211 -15.18 -2.86 -7.80
CA ASN A 211 -14.25 -1.75 -7.86
C ASN A 211 -14.34 -0.90 -6.58
N CYS A 212 -14.06 -1.51 -5.44
CA CYS A 212 -14.08 -0.83 -4.16
C CYS A 212 -13.03 -1.38 -3.18
N GLU A 213 -12.69 -0.57 -2.21
CA GLU A 213 -11.94 -0.94 -1.02
C GLU A 213 -12.88 -0.97 0.17
N ILE A 214 -12.83 -2.04 0.94
CA ILE A 214 -13.57 -2.21 2.19
C ILE A 214 -12.63 -1.93 3.35
N SER A 215 -13.08 -1.11 4.30
CA SER A 215 -12.43 -0.90 5.60
C SER A 215 -13.44 -1.20 6.69
N GLN A 216 -13.33 -2.36 7.32
CA GLN A 216 -14.17 -2.79 8.42
C GLN A 216 -13.54 -2.38 9.75
N LEU A 217 -14.15 -1.42 10.44
CA LEU A 217 -13.77 -0.98 11.78
C LEU A 217 -14.56 -1.73 12.83
N THR A 218 -13.87 -2.43 13.72
CA THR A 218 -14.47 -3.06 14.91
C THR A 218 -13.96 -2.35 16.15
N LEU A 219 -14.87 -1.83 16.98
CA LEU A 219 -14.58 -1.20 18.27
C LEU A 219 -15.04 -2.10 19.40
N THR A 220 -14.16 -2.37 20.36
CA THR A 220 -14.49 -3.16 21.56
C THR A 220 -14.15 -2.34 22.80
N ASN A 221 -15.10 -2.17 23.68
CA ASN A 221 -14.86 -1.57 24.99
C ASN A 221 -14.35 -2.63 25.98
N GLY A 222 -13.06 -2.64 26.24
CA GLY A 222 -12.44 -3.52 27.24
C GLY A 222 -12.39 -2.94 28.63
N SER A 223 -12.97 -1.75 28.86
CA SER A 223 -13.05 -1.15 30.20
C SER A 223 -14.30 -1.62 30.95
N SER A 224 -14.36 -1.32 32.23
CA SER A 224 -15.53 -1.62 33.10
C SER A 224 -16.62 -0.54 33.06
N GLU A 225 -16.41 0.54 32.29
CA GLU A 225 -17.32 1.68 32.19
C GLU A 225 -17.83 1.84 30.78
N ASP A 226 -19.06 2.34 30.63
CA ASP A 226 -19.63 2.67 29.33
C ASP A 226 -18.85 3.84 28.70
N LYS A 227 -18.65 3.75 27.39
CA LYS A 227 -17.93 4.76 26.60
C LYS A 227 -18.85 5.48 25.64
N LYS A 228 -18.67 6.77 25.51
CA LYS A 228 -19.27 7.61 24.46
C LYS A 228 -18.18 8.09 23.53
N LEU A 229 -18.14 7.53 22.34
CA LEU A 229 -17.11 7.80 21.34
C LEU A 229 -17.73 8.57 20.16
N SER A 230 -16.88 9.30 19.45
CA SER A 230 -17.23 9.78 18.11
C SER A 230 -16.18 9.28 17.13
N VAL A 231 -16.63 8.66 16.05
CA VAL A 231 -15.79 8.19 14.95
C VAL A 231 -15.94 9.15 13.78
N PHE A 232 -14.79 9.60 13.24
CA PHE A 232 -14.76 10.42 12.03
C PHE A 232 -13.94 9.70 10.97
N SER A 233 -14.53 9.45 9.82
CA SER A 233 -13.78 8.98 8.66
C SER A 233 -13.21 10.15 7.87
N TYR A 234 -12.14 9.92 7.08
CA TYR A 234 -11.53 10.97 6.28
C TYR A 234 -10.81 10.41 5.06
N VAL A 235 -11.18 10.90 3.88
CA VAL A 235 -10.44 10.74 2.64
C VAL A 235 -10.42 12.06 1.87
N GLU A 236 -9.29 12.40 1.25
CA GLU A 236 -9.19 13.51 0.31
C GLU A 236 -9.34 12.99 -1.12
N TRP A 237 -10.18 13.65 -1.92
CA TRP A 237 -10.36 13.28 -3.31
C TRP A 237 -9.23 13.84 -4.19
N CYS A 238 -8.67 12.98 -5.02
CA CYS A 238 -7.96 13.40 -6.21
C CYS A 238 -9.01 13.65 -7.31
N LEU A 239 -8.86 14.72 -8.07
CA LEU A 239 -9.75 15.01 -9.18
C LEU A 239 -9.32 14.20 -10.42
N TRP A 240 -9.13 12.90 -10.26
CA TRP A 240 -8.74 11.85 -11.20
C TRP A 240 -7.30 11.96 -11.74
N ASN A 241 -6.88 13.13 -12.22
CA ASN A 241 -5.54 13.34 -12.75
C ASN A 241 -4.55 13.65 -11.64
N ALA A 242 -3.80 12.64 -11.23
CA ALA A 242 -2.84 12.76 -10.14
C ALA A 242 -1.66 13.70 -10.45
N ASP A 243 -1.24 13.79 -11.71
CA ASP A 243 -0.16 14.69 -12.13
C ASP A 243 -0.59 16.16 -12.02
N ASP A 244 -1.83 16.46 -12.42
CA ASP A 244 -2.42 17.78 -12.27
C ASP A 244 -2.65 18.12 -10.79
N ASP A 245 -3.15 17.17 -9.98
CA ASP A 245 -3.35 17.35 -8.55
C ASP A 245 -2.03 17.61 -7.77
N MET A 246 -0.93 17.02 -8.21
CA MET A 246 0.38 17.27 -7.61
C MET A 246 0.96 18.63 -7.94
N LYS A 247 0.72 19.12 -9.17
CA LYS A 247 1.29 20.38 -9.68
C LYS A 247 0.46 21.60 -9.29
N ASN A 248 -0.85 21.43 -9.25
CA ASN A 248 -1.80 22.50 -8.93
C ASN A 248 -2.28 22.36 -7.48
N PHE A 249 -1.53 22.84 -6.56
CA PHE A 249 -1.60 22.66 -5.12
C PHE A 249 -2.99 22.42 -4.49
N GLN A 250 -3.99 23.22 -4.76
CA GLN A 250 -5.37 23.07 -4.24
C GLN A 250 -6.42 23.07 -5.34
N ARG A 251 -6.03 23.39 -6.55
CA ARG A 251 -6.90 23.44 -7.72
C ARG A 251 -6.25 22.64 -8.81
N ASN A 252 -7.06 21.94 -9.54
CA ASN A 252 -6.71 21.51 -10.87
C ASN A 252 -7.72 22.10 -11.86
N LEU A 253 -7.60 21.73 -13.12
CA LEU A 253 -8.46 22.24 -14.18
C LEU A 253 -9.84 21.55 -14.21
N SER A 254 -10.06 20.56 -13.34
CA SER A 254 -11.35 19.93 -13.14
C SER A 254 -12.00 20.45 -11.87
N THR A 255 -13.29 20.71 -11.94
CA THR A 255 -14.09 21.11 -10.77
C THR A 255 -14.65 19.87 -10.12
N GLY A 256 -14.28 19.64 -8.85
CA GLY A 256 -14.85 18.58 -8.05
C GLY A 256 -16.18 19.01 -7.45
N GLU A 257 -17.19 18.20 -7.60
CA GLU A 257 -18.50 18.38 -7.02
C GLU A 257 -18.87 17.17 -6.19
N VAL A 258 -19.63 17.37 -5.12
CA VAL A 258 -20.08 16.31 -4.23
C VAL A 258 -21.59 16.30 -4.10
N GLU A 259 -22.12 15.11 -3.96
CA GLU A 259 -23.50 14.87 -3.57
C GLU A 259 -23.48 14.00 -2.31
N VAL A 260 -24.40 14.24 -1.39
CA VAL A 260 -24.57 13.43 -0.18
C VAL A 260 -25.98 12.89 -0.15
N GLN A 261 -26.10 11.59 -0.06
CA GLN A 261 -27.40 10.94 0.11
C GLN A 261 -27.27 9.83 1.14
N ASP A 262 -28.08 9.89 2.17
CA ASP A 262 -28.04 8.98 3.31
C ASP A 262 -26.63 8.98 3.94
N SER A 263 -25.95 7.84 3.99
CA SER A 263 -24.60 7.69 4.52
C SER A 263 -23.52 7.54 3.42
N THR A 264 -23.82 8.04 2.21
CA THR A 264 -22.94 7.96 1.06
C THR A 264 -22.60 9.34 0.51
N ILE A 265 -21.31 9.59 0.33
CA ILE A 265 -20.77 10.79 -0.30
C ILE A 265 -20.30 10.40 -1.70
N TYR A 266 -20.83 11.09 -2.71
CA TYR A 266 -20.54 10.88 -4.13
C TYR A 266 -19.66 12.03 -4.62
N HIS A 267 -18.58 11.71 -5.31
CA HIS A 267 -17.64 12.68 -5.87
C HIS A 267 -17.53 12.53 -7.39
N LYS A 268 -17.75 13.61 -8.09
CA LYS A 268 -17.65 13.72 -9.56
C LYS A 268 -16.82 14.92 -9.98
N THR A 269 -16.47 14.98 -11.24
CA THR A 269 -15.84 16.15 -11.84
C THR A 269 -16.62 16.62 -13.05
N GLU A 270 -16.84 17.94 -13.21
CA GLU A 270 -17.74 18.50 -14.20
C GLU A 270 -17.17 19.63 -15.05
N TYR A 271 -15.90 19.93 -14.96
CA TYR A 271 -15.31 20.97 -15.79
C TYR A 271 -14.58 20.40 -17.00
N ARG A 272 -13.32 19.97 -16.86
CA ARG A 272 -12.56 19.37 -17.96
C ARG A 272 -12.72 17.86 -18.04
N GLU A 273 -12.85 17.22 -16.93
CA GLU A 273 -13.03 15.77 -16.81
C GLU A 273 -14.52 15.41 -16.69
N ARG A 274 -15.30 15.78 -17.71
CA ARG A 274 -16.75 15.48 -17.77
C ARG A 274 -17.00 14.03 -18.18
N ARG A 275 -16.67 13.11 -17.29
CA ARG A 275 -16.81 11.70 -17.57
C ARG A 275 -18.08 11.12 -16.93
N ASN A 276 -18.38 9.89 -17.31
CA ASN A 276 -19.52 9.12 -16.81
C ASN A 276 -19.21 8.35 -15.53
N HIS A 277 -18.00 8.52 -14.98
CA HIS A 277 -17.59 7.89 -13.74
C HIS A 277 -17.59 8.85 -12.54
N TYR A 278 -17.68 8.27 -11.37
CA TYR A 278 -17.61 8.97 -10.09
C TYR A 278 -17.07 8.04 -8.99
N ALA A 279 -16.59 8.64 -7.91
CA ALA A 279 -16.17 7.92 -6.72
C ALA A 279 -17.25 8.00 -5.64
N ILE A 280 -17.25 7.02 -4.76
CA ILE A 280 -18.13 6.99 -3.59
C ILE A 280 -17.35 6.69 -2.32
N TYR A 281 -17.80 7.26 -1.21
CA TYR A 281 -17.39 6.84 0.11
C TYR A 281 -18.63 6.71 1.00
N SER A 282 -18.84 5.52 1.54
CA SER A 282 -20.08 5.16 2.25
C SER A 282 -19.75 4.42 3.54
N VAL A 283 -20.70 4.44 4.48
CA VAL A 283 -20.69 3.60 5.67
C VAL A 283 -22.06 2.94 5.86
N ASN A 284 -22.06 1.70 6.39
CA ASN A 284 -23.26 0.87 6.55
C ASN A 284 -24.17 1.27 7.70
N THR A 285 -23.98 2.40 8.31
CA THR A 285 -24.82 2.92 9.42
C THR A 285 -25.27 4.34 9.14
N LYS A 286 -26.33 4.77 9.84
CA LYS A 286 -26.75 6.17 9.80
C LYS A 286 -25.67 7.05 10.40
N ILE A 287 -25.32 8.12 9.70
CA ILE A 287 -24.34 9.12 10.16
C ILE A 287 -25.02 10.23 10.96
N ASP A 288 -24.31 10.81 11.92
CA ASP A 288 -24.75 11.95 12.72
C ASP A 288 -24.35 13.29 12.10
N GLY A 289 -23.35 13.25 11.22
CA GLY A 289 -22.87 14.41 10.49
C GLY A 289 -21.91 14.01 9.38
N PHE A 290 -21.55 14.96 8.54
CA PHE A 290 -20.56 14.81 7.47
C PHE A 290 -19.86 16.13 7.19
N ASP A 291 -18.69 16.05 6.54
CA ASP A 291 -18.08 17.19 5.89
C ASP A 291 -17.51 16.78 4.54
N THR A 292 -17.71 17.61 3.53
CA THR A 292 -17.16 17.41 2.20
C THR A 292 -16.18 18.53 1.80
N SER A 293 -16.10 19.60 2.60
CA SER A 293 -15.10 20.68 2.45
C SER A 293 -13.92 20.42 3.35
N ARG A 294 -12.72 20.36 2.76
CA ARG A 294 -11.47 20.21 3.48
C ARG A 294 -11.26 21.29 4.53
N ASP A 295 -11.51 22.55 4.16
CA ASP A 295 -11.27 23.69 5.06
C ASP A 295 -12.25 23.69 6.23
N ALA A 296 -13.49 23.26 6.03
CA ALA A 296 -14.47 23.13 7.10
C ALA A 296 -14.13 22.00 8.08
N PHE A 297 -13.58 20.89 7.59
CA PHE A 297 -13.20 19.76 8.42
C PHE A 297 -11.89 20.01 9.18
N LEU A 298 -10.84 20.43 8.46
CA LEU A 298 -9.52 20.63 9.07
C LEU A 298 -9.44 21.91 9.91
N GLY A 299 -10.10 22.96 9.47
CA GLY A 299 -9.95 24.31 10.03
C GLY A 299 -8.84 25.13 9.35
N ALA A 300 -8.89 26.44 9.50
CA ALA A 300 -7.90 27.35 8.93
C ALA A 300 -6.52 27.14 9.57
N TYR A 301 -5.51 27.01 8.73
CA TYR A 301 -4.10 26.79 9.13
C TYR A 301 -3.82 25.50 9.91
N ARG A 302 -4.72 24.51 9.83
CA ARG A 302 -4.59 23.23 10.53
C ARG A 302 -4.39 22.06 9.52
N GLY A 303 -3.87 20.97 10.02
CA GLY A 303 -3.63 19.75 9.25
C GLY A 303 -4.50 18.58 9.69
N ALA A 304 -4.30 17.44 9.02
CA ALA A 304 -4.99 16.20 9.37
C ALA A 304 -4.57 15.64 10.75
N ASP A 305 -3.49 16.11 11.32
CA ASP A 305 -3.01 15.76 12.67
C ASP A 305 -3.90 16.33 13.79
N SER A 306 -4.63 17.42 13.53
CA SER A 306 -5.49 18.08 14.50
C SER A 306 -6.71 18.75 13.85
N PRO A 307 -7.62 17.98 13.20
CA PRO A 307 -8.78 18.55 12.51
C PRO A 307 -9.75 19.22 13.49
N GLU A 308 -10.19 20.43 13.15
CA GLU A 308 -11.10 21.22 13.98
C GLU A 308 -12.44 20.48 14.24
N ALA A 309 -13.02 19.88 13.21
CA ALA A 309 -14.28 19.12 13.34
C ALA A 309 -14.14 17.95 14.34
N VAL A 310 -13.00 17.26 14.34
CA VAL A 310 -12.73 16.14 15.26
C VAL A 310 -12.53 16.65 16.68
N GLU A 311 -11.74 17.71 16.88
CA GLU A 311 -11.52 18.31 18.20
C GLU A 311 -12.83 18.83 18.80
N ASN A 312 -13.66 19.50 17.99
CA ASN A 312 -14.97 19.98 18.40
C ASN A 312 -15.99 18.83 18.57
N GLY A 313 -15.67 17.62 18.11
CA GLY A 313 -16.57 16.46 18.19
C GLY A 313 -17.81 16.56 17.27
N LYS A 314 -17.74 17.43 16.25
CA LYS A 314 -18.89 17.69 15.38
C LYS A 314 -18.50 18.15 13.98
N CYS A 315 -19.02 17.46 12.95
CA CYS A 315 -19.02 17.92 11.58
C CYS A 315 -19.98 19.09 11.36
N THR A 316 -19.71 19.91 10.34
CA THR A 316 -20.51 21.10 10.01
C THR A 316 -21.56 20.85 8.94
N ASN A 317 -21.62 19.67 8.37
CA ASN A 317 -22.40 19.28 7.18
C ASN A 317 -22.07 20.17 5.97
N SER A 318 -20.80 20.48 5.80
CA SER A 318 -20.33 21.31 4.70
C SER A 318 -20.47 20.61 3.37
N MET A 319 -20.83 21.37 2.31
CA MET A 319 -20.92 20.91 0.92
C MET A 319 -19.84 21.63 0.11
N ALA A 320 -18.86 20.89 -0.37
CA ALA A 320 -17.82 21.45 -1.24
C ALA A 320 -18.31 21.48 -2.70
N SER A 321 -17.97 22.58 -3.37
CA SER A 321 -18.14 22.72 -4.82
C SER A 321 -16.89 23.41 -5.38
N GLY A 322 -16.12 22.67 -6.14
CA GLY A 322 -14.98 23.19 -6.88
C GLY A 322 -13.62 23.23 -6.16
N TRP A 323 -13.56 23.04 -4.84
CA TRP A 323 -12.32 23.16 -4.08
C TRP A 323 -12.09 21.96 -3.18
N SER A 324 -10.87 21.44 -3.19
CA SER A 324 -10.34 20.45 -2.24
C SER A 324 -11.43 19.60 -1.57
N PRO A 325 -12.24 18.86 -2.35
CA PRO A 325 -13.31 18.08 -1.78
C PRO A 325 -12.74 16.89 -0.99
N ILE A 326 -13.41 16.58 0.11
CA ILE A 326 -13.12 15.43 0.96
C ILE A 326 -14.38 14.59 1.12
N ALA A 327 -14.24 13.45 1.78
CA ALA A 327 -15.37 12.76 2.35
C ALA A 327 -15.06 12.41 3.80
N SER A 328 -15.90 12.90 4.69
CA SER A 328 -15.86 12.61 6.12
C SER A 328 -17.27 12.29 6.62
N HIS A 329 -17.38 11.22 7.39
CA HIS A 329 -18.60 10.85 8.12
C HIS A 329 -18.34 11.01 9.60
N GLN A 330 -19.33 11.45 10.36
CA GLN A 330 -19.35 11.42 11.80
C GLN A 330 -20.36 10.39 12.30
N ILE A 331 -19.93 9.56 13.24
CA ILE A 331 -20.78 8.52 13.87
C ILE A 331 -20.54 8.62 15.38
N ASN A 332 -21.61 8.87 16.13
CA ASN A 332 -21.54 8.83 17.59
C ASN A 332 -21.86 7.42 18.07
N VAL A 333 -21.04 6.89 18.94
CA VAL A 333 -21.07 5.50 19.36
C VAL A 333 -21.17 5.41 20.87
N ASP A 334 -22.32 5.00 21.36
CA ASP A 334 -22.43 4.53 22.76
C ASP A 334 -21.97 3.08 22.79
N LEU A 335 -20.99 2.75 23.62
CA LEU A 335 -20.36 1.45 23.70
C LEU A 335 -20.32 0.98 25.17
N ALA A 336 -21.24 0.10 25.53
CA ALA A 336 -21.31 -0.43 26.89
C ALA A 336 -20.06 -1.21 27.27
N ALA A 337 -19.82 -1.38 28.56
CA ALA A 337 -18.70 -2.18 29.05
C ALA A 337 -18.72 -3.60 28.44
N GLY A 338 -17.63 -4.02 27.81
CA GLY A 338 -17.52 -5.31 27.12
C GLY A 338 -18.21 -5.40 25.75
N GLU A 339 -18.92 -4.36 25.31
CA GLU A 339 -19.61 -4.36 24.02
C GLU A 339 -18.66 -4.21 22.84
N THR A 340 -19.04 -4.80 21.70
CA THR A 340 -18.35 -4.66 20.41
C THR A 340 -19.31 -4.17 19.36
N LYS A 341 -18.90 -3.18 18.57
CA LYS A 341 -19.63 -2.65 17.40
C LYS A 341 -18.73 -2.60 16.18
N THR A 342 -19.31 -2.87 15.02
CA THR A 342 -18.64 -2.89 13.73
C THR A 342 -19.24 -1.90 12.76
N PHE A 343 -18.39 -1.24 11.98
CA PHE A 343 -18.76 -0.28 10.94
C PHE A 343 -18.02 -0.64 9.65
N ILE A 344 -18.72 -0.66 8.53
CA ILE A 344 -18.17 -1.04 7.23
C ILE A 344 -18.12 0.20 6.35
N PHE A 345 -16.91 0.67 6.05
CA PHE A 345 -16.67 1.76 5.13
C PHE A 345 -16.32 1.19 3.75
N VAL A 346 -16.92 1.75 2.70
CA VAL A 346 -16.70 1.35 1.30
C VAL A 346 -16.27 2.56 0.49
N LEU A 347 -15.05 2.52 -0.03
CA LEU A 347 -14.51 3.50 -0.97
C LEU A 347 -14.53 2.88 -2.37
N GLY A 348 -15.31 3.45 -3.30
CA GLY A 348 -15.54 2.78 -4.57
C GLY A 348 -15.46 3.69 -5.80
N TYR A 349 -15.30 3.04 -6.96
CA TYR A 349 -15.36 3.62 -8.31
C TYR A 349 -16.57 3.08 -9.04
N ILE A 350 -17.36 3.98 -9.59
CA ILE A 350 -18.56 3.66 -10.37
C ILE A 350 -18.44 4.29 -11.75
N GLU A 351 -18.81 3.54 -12.78
CA GLU A 351 -18.91 4.02 -14.15
C GLU A 351 -20.30 3.68 -14.69
N ASN A 352 -21.07 4.71 -15.01
CA ASN A 352 -22.36 4.57 -15.66
C ASN A 352 -22.21 4.52 -17.18
N PRO A 353 -23.15 3.93 -17.94
CA PRO A 353 -23.25 4.21 -19.39
C PRO A 353 -23.36 5.72 -19.64
N GLU A 354 -22.83 6.19 -20.75
CA GLU A 354 -22.81 7.63 -21.07
C GLU A 354 -24.21 8.24 -21.13
N ASP A 355 -25.17 7.49 -21.65
CA ASP A 355 -26.58 7.87 -21.77
C ASP A 355 -27.35 7.77 -20.44
N GLU A 356 -26.81 7.04 -19.45
CA GLU A 356 -27.39 6.88 -18.11
C GLU A 356 -26.61 7.64 -17.03
N LYS A 357 -25.75 8.57 -17.39
CA LYS A 357 -24.91 9.31 -16.46
C LYS A 357 -25.74 10.00 -15.36
N TRP A 358 -26.86 10.58 -15.75
CA TRP A 358 -27.70 11.42 -14.88
C TRP A 358 -29.02 10.78 -14.55
N GLU A 359 -29.43 10.86 -13.29
CA GLU A 359 -30.79 10.56 -12.84
C GLU A 359 -31.76 11.71 -13.15
N SER A 360 -31.27 12.94 -12.99
CA SER A 360 -31.93 14.20 -13.37
C SER A 360 -30.87 15.25 -13.67
N TYR A 361 -31.27 16.46 -14.03
CA TYR A 361 -30.33 17.54 -14.36
C TYR A 361 -29.32 17.78 -13.23
N GLY A 362 -28.05 17.50 -13.52
CA GLY A 362 -26.92 17.68 -12.57
C GLY A 362 -26.83 16.67 -11.42
N VAL A 363 -27.76 15.71 -11.32
CA VAL A 363 -27.78 14.68 -10.29
C VAL A 363 -27.27 13.35 -10.85
N ILE A 364 -26.23 12.78 -10.24
CA ILE A 364 -25.63 11.52 -10.68
C ILE A 364 -26.61 10.37 -10.54
N ASN A 365 -26.67 9.49 -11.53
CA ASN A 365 -27.38 8.22 -11.39
C ASN A 365 -26.63 7.29 -10.44
N LYS A 366 -27.27 6.95 -9.34
CA LYS A 366 -26.70 6.22 -8.19
C LYS A 366 -27.02 4.73 -8.18
N THR A 367 -27.74 4.23 -9.21
CA THR A 367 -28.24 2.84 -9.24
C THR A 367 -27.11 1.83 -9.05
N ARG A 368 -26.07 1.90 -9.84
CA ARG A 368 -24.91 0.98 -9.76
C ARG A 368 -24.14 1.10 -8.44
N ALA A 369 -24.07 2.30 -7.87
CA ALA A 369 -23.47 2.50 -6.56
C ALA A 369 -24.25 1.78 -5.47
N LYS A 370 -25.58 1.92 -5.48
CA LYS A 370 -26.46 1.25 -4.52
C LYS A 370 -26.39 -0.28 -4.64
N GLU A 371 -26.32 -0.81 -5.87
CA GLU A 371 -26.15 -2.24 -6.13
C GLU A 371 -24.82 -2.76 -5.56
N MET A 372 -23.73 -2.03 -5.75
CA MET A 372 -22.42 -2.40 -5.18
C MET A 372 -22.47 -2.33 -3.65
N LEU A 373 -22.97 -1.25 -3.07
CA LEU A 373 -23.05 -1.06 -1.63
C LEU A 373 -23.92 -2.11 -0.93
N ALA A 374 -24.99 -2.60 -1.59
CA ALA A 374 -25.87 -3.62 -1.04
C ALA A 374 -25.17 -4.96 -0.75
N LYS A 375 -24.02 -5.21 -1.38
CA LYS A 375 -23.20 -6.42 -1.17
C LYS A 375 -22.37 -6.39 0.12
N TYR A 376 -22.24 -5.24 0.78
CA TYR A 376 -21.32 -5.03 1.90
C TYR A 376 -21.97 -4.31 3.09
N GLN A 377 -23.23 -4.64 3.38
CA GLN A 377 -24.00 -4.01 4.46
C GLN A 377 -23.82 -4.71 5.81
N THR A 378 -23.39 -5.97 5.82
CA THR A 378 -23.31 -6.79 7.04
C THR A 378 -21.92 -7.41 7.19
N ASP A 379 -21.53 -7.71 8.43
CA ASP A 379 -20.27 -8.40 8.72
C ASP A 379 -20.17 -9.73 7.97
N ALA A 380 -21.25 -10.51 7.89
CA ALA A 380 -21.27 -11.79 7.17
C ALA A 380 -20.93 -11.63 5.67
N GLN A 381 -21.44 -10.58 5.02
CA GLN A 381 -21.13 -10.30 3.61
C GLN A 381 -19.65 -9.89 3.42
N VAL A 382 -19.09 -9.13 4.35
CA VAL A 382 -17.68 -8.74 4.34
C VAL A 382 -16.78 -9.96 4.60
N GLU A 383 -17.15 -10.82 5.55
CA GLU A 383 -16.43 -12.06 5.83
C GLU A 383 -16.43 -13.02 4.63
N GLU A 384 -17.58 -13.17 3.94
CA GLU A 384 -17.66 -13.95 2.71
C GLU A 384 -16.74 -13.41 1.60
N ALA A 385 -16.76 -12.09 1.37
CA ALA A 385 -15.90 -11.46 0.38
C ALA A 385 -14.42 -11.58 0.74
N PHE A 386 -14.07 -11.46 2.01
CA PHE A 386 -12.71 -11.63 2.49
C PHE A 386 -12.25 -13.09 2.38
N ALA A 387 -13.10 -14.05 2.74
CA ALA A 387 -12.79 -15.48 2.59
C ALA A 387 -12.58 -15.85 1.12
N ALA A 388 -13.36 -15.28 0.19
CA ALA A 388 -13.18 -15.47 -1.24
C ALA A 388 -11.81 -14.94 -1.72
N LEU A 389 -11.40 -13.77 -1.25
CA LEU A 389 -10.08 -13.21 -1.55
C LEU A 389 -8.94 -14.10 -1.03
N GLN A 390 -9.05 -14.57 0.21
CA GLN A 390 -8.06 -15.49 0.79
C GLN A 390 -7.98 -16.81 0.03
N ALA A 391 -9.12 -17.38 -0.38
CA ALA A 391 -9.18 -18.60 -1.17
C ALA A 391 -8.53 -18.42 -2.55
N TYR A 392 -8.77 -17.29 -3.21
CA TYR A 392 -8.12 -16.94 -4.48
C TYR A 392 -6.60 -16.93 -4.37
N TRP A 393 -6.05 -16.20 -3.39
CA TRP A 393 -4.61 -16.13 -3.19
C TRP A 393 -4.01 -17.49 -2.81
N LYS A 394 -4.66 -18.23 -1.93
CA LYS A 394 -4.24 -19.58 -1.55
C LYS A 394 -4.17 -20.52 -2.76
N GLN A 395 -5.18 -20.49 -3.64
CA GLN A 395 -5.20 -21.29 -4.85
C GLN A 395 -4.10 -20.87 -5.84
N LEU A 396 -3.88 -19.56 -5.99
CA LEU A 396 -2.86 -19.04 -6.90
C LEU A 396 -1.46 -19.43 -6.44
N LEU A 397 -1.11 -19.20 -5.17
CA LEU A 397 0.20 -19.49 -4.59
C LEU A 397 0.49 -21.00 -4.52
N ALA A 398 -0.54 -21.84 -4.41
CA ALA A 398 -0.39 -23.29 -4.37
C ALA A 398 0.00 -23.93 -5.73
N ARG A 399 0.01 -23.17 -6.82
CA ARG A 399 0.39 -23.69 -8.14
C ARG A 399 1.88 -24.01 -8.26
N TYR A 400 2.70 -23.37 -7.45
CA TYR A 400 4.13 -23.62 -7.37
C TYR A 400 4.58 -23.62 -5.93
N THR A 401 5.08 -24.76 -5.46
CA THR A 401 5.55 -24.90 -4.07
C THR A 401 6.89 -25.63 -4.02
N VAL A 402 7.73 -25.22 -3.09
CA VAL A 402 9.02 -25.83 -2.80
C VAL A 402 9.02 -26.31 -1.36
N ALA A 403 9.51 -27.51 -1.13
CA ALA A 403 9.77 -28.05 0.20
C ALA A 403 11.28 -28.23 0.38
N SER A 404 11.87 -27.47 1.26
CA SER A 404 13.29 -27.56 1.62
C SER A 404 13.46 -27.71 3.14
N ALA A 405 14.66 -28.02 3.59
CA ALA A 405 14.99 -28.09 5.01
C ALA A 405 15.07 -26.67 5.66
N ASP A 406 15.14 -25.61 4.88
CA ASP A 406 15.17 -24.24 5.34
C ASP A 406 13.78 -23.59 5.20
N GLU A 407 13.12 -23.40 6.32
CA GLU A 407 11.77 -22.80 6.35
C GLU A 407 11.74 -21.34 5.88
N LYS A 408 12.86 -20.60 6.00
CA LYS A 408 12.93 -19.24 5.46
C LYS A 408 12.89 -19.23 3.93
N VAL A 409 13.54 -20.23 3.31
CA VAL A 409 13.46 -20.44 1.86
C VAL A 409 12.04 -20.81 1.47
N ASN A 410 11.41 -21.76 2.18
CA ASN A 410 10.03 -22.17 1.93
C ASN A 410 9.07 -20.96 2.02
N ARG A 411 9.17 -20.14 3.08
CA ARG A 411 8.41 -18.91 3.27
C ARG A 411 8.53 -17.97 2.08
N MET A 412 9.77 -17.64 1.72
CA MET A 412 10.00 -16.67 0.66
C MET A 412 9.54 -17.17 -0.70
N VAL A 413 9.87 -18.42 -1.04
CA VAL A 413 9.54 -18.98 -2.37
C VAL A 413 8.05 -19.26 -2.50
N ASN A 414 7.41 -19.83 -1.48
CA ASN A 414 6.02 -20.27 -1.58
C ASN A 414 5.00 -19.15 -1.40
N THR A 415 5.39 -18.01 -0.82
CA THR A 415 4.47 -16.92 -0.50
C THR A 415 4.99 -15.58 -0.99
N TRP A 416 6.05 -15.07 -0.34
CA TRP A 416 6.39 -13.65 -0.48
C TRP A 416 7.00 -13.27 -1.82
N ASN A 417 7.85 -14.11 -2.42
CA ASN A 417 8.40 -13.83 -3.74
C ASN A 417 7.32 -13.84 -4.82
N GLN A 418 6.42 -14.84 -4.80
CA GLN A 418 5.32 -14.93 -5.76
C GLN A 418 4.38 -13.73 -5.62
N TYR A 419 3.99 -13.39 -4.38
CA TYR A 419 3.15 -12.24 -4.10
C TYR A 419 3.81 -10.93 -4.54
N GLN A 420 5.09 -10.77 -4.20
CA GLN A 420 5.86 -9.57 -4.56
C GLN A 420 6.02 -9.41 -6.08
N CYS A 421 6.29 -10.50 -6.81
CA CYS A 421 6.36 -10.47 -8.27
C CYS A 421 5.02 -10.01 -8.87
N MET A 422 3.92 -10.57 -8.41
CA MET A 422 2.59 -10.20 -8.90
C MET A 422 2.23 -8.74 -8.58
N VAL A 423 2.54 -8.29 -7.37
CA VAL A 423 2.36 -6.89 -6.96
C VAL A 423 3.24 -5.96 -7.79
N THR A 424 4.50 -6.34 -8.04
CA THR A 424 5.43 -5.55 -8.84
C THR A 424 4.92 -5.43 -10.28
N PHE A 425 4.50 -6.53 -10.87
CA PHE A 425 3.99 -6.54 -12.23
C PHE A 425 2.71 -5.70 -12.38
N ASN A 426 1.71 -5.93 -11.51
CA ASN A 426 0.41 -5.30 -11.66
C ASN A 426 0.38 -3.82 -11.20
N MET A 427 1.20 -3.42 -10.25
CA MET A 427 1.08 -2.12 -9.59
C MET A 427 2.39 -1.36 -9.48
N SER A 428 3.37 -1.88 -8.75
CA SER A 428 4.47 -1.04 -8.25
C SER A 428 5.43 -0.52 -9.32
N ARG A 429 5.43 -1.10 -10.50
CA ARG A 429 6.19 -0.56 -11.63
C ARG A 429 5.59 0.73 -12.19
N SER A 430 4.29 0.91 -12.08
CA SER A 430 3.56 2.07 -12.58
C SER A 430 2.92 2.93 -11.50
N ALA A 431 2.77 2.40 -10.28
CA ALA A 431 2.13 3.03 -9.14
C ALA A 431 2.98 2.82 -7.88
N SER A 432 4.11 3.49 -7.80
CA SER A 432 5.05 3.40 -6.69
C SER A 432 4.67 4.34 -5.54
N TYR A 433 4.99 3.95 -4.32
CA TYR A 433 4.85 4.80 -3.15
C TYR A 433 6.03 5.77 -2.98
N TYR A 434 7.22 5.36 -3.36
CA TYR A 434 8.46 6.09 -3.09
C TYR A 434 9.13 6.66 -4.33
N GLU A 435 9.54 5.78 -5.25
CA GLU A 435 10.52 6.11 -6.29
C GLU A 435 9.95 7.06 -7.34
N SER A 436 9.22 6.56 -8.30
CA SER A 436 8.78 7.33 -9.45
C SER A 436 7.31 7.71 -9.41
N GLY A 437 6.60 7.31 -8.33
CA GLY A 437 5.18 7.57 -8.19
C GLY A 437 4.40 7.02 -9.38
N ILE A 438 3.92 7.91 -10.22
CA ILE A 438 3.12 7.61 -11.43
C ILE A 438 3.86 7.88 -12.73
N GLY A 439 5.13 8.25 -12.66
CA GLY A 439 5.89 8.71 -13.84
C GLY A 439 6.64 7.61 -14.59
N ARG A 440 6.67 6.39 -14.08
CA ARG A 440 7.45 5.29 -14.66
C ARG A 440 6.56 4.32 -15.42
N GLY A 441 6.96 4.02 -16.64
CA GLY A 441 6.37 2.93 -17.41
C GLY A 441 6.95 1.57 -17.04
N MET A 442 6.29 0.51 -17.46
CA MET A 442 6.80 -0.85 -17.34
C MET A 442 7.97 -1.07 -18.28
N GLY A 443 9.14 -1.42 -17.74
CA GLY A 443 10.30 -1.84 -18.54
C GLY A 443 10.04 -3.23 -19.13
N PHE A 444 10.18 -3.38 -20.45
CA PHE A 444 9.92 -4.65 -21.13
C PHE A 444 10.73 -5.81 -20.54
N ARG A 445 12.04 -5.65 -20.46
CA ARG A 445 12.95 -6.70 -19.94
C ARG A 445 12.68 -7.00 -18.47
N ASP A 446 12.49 -5.96 -17.68
CA ASP A 446 12.33 -6.11 -16.23
C ASP A 446 11.00 -6.80 -15.89
N SER A 447 9.93 -6.44 -16.62
CA SER A 447 8.61 -7.04 -16.43
C SER A 447 8.54 -8.52 -16.86
N CYS A 448 9.40 -8.95 -17.78
CA CYS A 448 9.50 -10.36 -18.15
C CYS A 448 10.18 -11.25 -17.09
N GLN A 449 10.73 -10.65 -16.04
CA GLN A 449 11.40 -11.35 -14.94
C GLN A 449 10.54 -11.44 -13.67
N ASP A 450 9.45 -10.68 -13.61
CA ASP A 450 8.47 -10.74 -12.55
C ASP A 450 7.49 -11.91 -12.79
#